data_88921c3cfddc69ffee6ec846193137c1
#
_entry.id   88921c3cfddc69ffee6ec846193137c1
#
_cell.length_a   1.000
_cell.length_b   1.000
_cell.length_c   1.000
_cell.angle_alpha   90.00
_cell.angle_beta   90.00
_cell.angle_gamma   90.00
#
_symmetry.space_group_name_H-M   'P 1'
#
loop_
_entity.id
_entity.type
_entity.pdbx_description
1 polymer ?
#
loop_
_entity_poly.entity_id
_entity_poly.type
_entity_poly.pdbx_seq_one_letter_code
_entity_poly.pdbx_strand_id
1 'polypeptide(L)'
;MKEMDQAGFNDINADRHADRTSYGFIALFICLSWITLSVSGQINAVQAESGEPALQVWLTQFTSHLVVLLVTLLVPWLLTRFPIRREDWPRSVAGFGLGFAAFGAVHILGMVGLRKLLWPVFFGGQYAFGLTDPLNWIYEFQKDLYTFAVLTSVFWFGRYSAQQALEAKGRRAEASESGRLTLTSGGRIYWVNADDIGLAKAAANYVEIETRNKTLLIRMTLRELDRLLVAAGDNHIRIRRACLVHKRQISELNPNGDGSASVKLSSGQILQVSRTYRPALIAALER
;
A
#
# COMPACT_ATOMS: atom_id res chain seq x y z
N MET A 1 -8.34 -1.73 29.19
CA MET A 1 -7.04 -2.48 29.17
C MET A 1 -7.05 -3.66 28.19
N LYS A 2 -8.11 -4.49 28.12
CA LYS A 2 -8.23 -5.59 27.13
C LYS A 2 -8.35 -5.13 25.67
N GLU A 3 -9.09 -4.06 25.39
CA GLU A 3 -9.26 -3.54 24.00
C GLU A 3 -8.00 -2.91 23.43
N MET A 4 -7.21 -2.21 24.25
CA MET A 4 -5.89 -1.67 23.82
C MET A 4 -4.88 -2.76 23.47
N ASP A 5 -4.96 -3.91 24.14
CA ASP A 5 -4.08 -5.06 23.89
C ASP A 5 -4.46 -5.78 22.58
N GLN A 6 -5.74 -5.80 22.26
CA GLN A 6 -6.27 -6.43 21.03
C GLN A 6 -6.00 -5.58 19.78
N ALA A 7 -6.04 -4.24 19.88
CA ALA A 7 -5.66 -3.33 18.80
C ALA A 7 -4.17 -3.47 18.47
N GLY A 8 -3.29 -3.45 19.47
CA GLY A 8 -1.85 -3.66 19.29
C GLY A 8 -1.50 -5.04 18.70
N PHE A 9 -2.24 -6.09 19.08
CA PHE A 9 -2.07 -7.42 18.51
C PHE A 9 -2.48 -7.50 17.03
N ASN A 10 -3.54 -6.81 16.64
CA ASN A 10 -4.01 -6.74 15.27
C ASN A 10 -3.01 -5.98 14.37
N ASP A 11 -2.43 -4.88 14.86
CA ASP A 11 -1.40 -4.10 14.16
C ASP A 11 -0.14 -4.93 13.92
N ILE A 12 0.33 -5.67 14.92
CA ILE A 12 1.51 -6.55 14.79
C ILE A 12 1.25 -7.66 13.77
N ASN A 13 0.06 -8.24 13.74
CA ASN A 13 -0.28 -9.29 12.78
C ASN A 13 -0.42 -8.75 11.35
N ALA A 14 -0.97 -7.54 11.19
CA ALA A 14 -1.06 -6.86 9.89
C ALA A 14 0.33 -6.56 9.34
N ASP A 15 1.24 -6.06 10.16
CA ASP A 15 2.64 -5.80 9.78
C ASP A 15 3.36 -7.10 9.39
N ARG A 16 3.20 -8.20 10.16
CA ARG A 16 3.81 -9.49 9.82
C ARG A 16 3.28 -10.07 8.50
N HIS A 17 2.00 -9.91 8.23
CA HIS A 17 1.42 -10.36 6.96
C HIS A 17 1.94 -9.52 5.79
N ALA A 18 2.00 -8.19 5.95
CA ALA A 18 2.56 -7.28 4.97
C ALA A 18 4.04 -7.61 4.68
N ASP A 19 4.83 -7.85 5.72
CA ASP A 19 6.24 -8.23 5.58
C ASP A 19 6.40 -9.53 4.79
N ARG A 20 5.61 -10.58 5.09
CA ARG A 20 5.67 -11.85 4.34
C ARG A 20 5.34 -11.66 2.86
N THR A 21 4.34 -10.85 2.55
CA THR A 21 3.97 -10.53 1.17
C THR A 21 5.09 -9.75 0.48
N SER A 22 5.67 -8.75 1.16
CA SER A 22 6.82 -7.98 0.66
C SER A 22 8.04 -8.86 0.41
N TYR A 23 8.34 -9.83 1.29
CA TYR A 23 9.41 -10.81 1.07
C TYR A 23 9.19 -11.63 -0.20
N GLY A 24 7.96 -12.09 -0.46
CA GLY A 24 7.64 -12.84 -1.67
C GLY A 24 7.93 -12.04 -2.93
N PHE A 25 7.49 -10.78 -2.98
CA PHE A 25 7.77 -9.87 -4.10
C PHE A 25 9.25 -9.58 -4.26
N ILE A 26 9.96 -9.31 -3.16
CA ILE A 26 11.39 -9.00 -3.17
C ILE A 26 12.20 -10.22 -3.62
N ALA A 27 11.90 -11.43 -3.13
CA ALA A 27 12.58 -12.64 -3.55
C ALA A 27 12.42 -12.88 -5.05
N LEU A 28 11.20 -12.72 -5.58
CA LEU A 28 10.96 -12.81 -7.02
C LEU A 28 11.74 -11.73 -7.79
N PHE A 29 11.73 -10.49 -7.32
CA PHE A 29 12.47 -9.39 -7.93
C PHE A 29 13.99 -9.66 -7.94
N ILE A 30 14.54 -10.13 -6.82
CA ILE A 30 15.97 -10.49 -6.71
C ILE A 30 16.33 -11.63 -7.67
N CYS A 31 15.48 -12.66 -7.80
CA CYS A 31 15.71 -13.73 -8.75
C CYS A 31 15.71 -13.23 -10.22
N LEU A 32 14.74 -12.39 -10.58
CA LEU A 32 14.66 -11.80 -11.91
C LEU A 32 15.86 -10.87 -12.19
N SER A 33 16.24 -10.07 -11.20
CA SER A 33 17.41 -9.19 -11.27
C SER A 33 18.70 -9.99 -11.47
N TRP A 34 18.88 -11.07 -10.71
CA TRP A 34 20.02 -11.96 -10.89
C TRP A 34 20.12 -12.49 -12.31
N ILE A 35 19.04 -13.02 -12.88
CA ILE A 35 19.01 -13.53 -14.26
C ILE A 35 19.36 -12.40 -15.24
N THR A 36 18.67 -11.25 -15.11
CA THR A 36 18.85 -10.11 -16.05
C THR A 36 20.28 -9.57 -16.02
N LEU A 37 20.85 -9.38 -14.82
CA LEU A 37 22.21 -8.85 -14.69
C LEU A 37 23.27 -9.89 -15.08
N SER A 38 23.02 -11.17 -14.90
CA SER A 38 23.89 -12.23 -15.38
C SER A 38 23.94 -12.27 -16.92
N VAL A 39 22.77 -12.20 -17.56
CA VAL A 39 22.69 -12.15 -19.03
C VAL A 39 23.35 -10.87 -19.56
N SER A 40 23.06 -9.71 -18.99
CA SER A 40 23.66 -8.43 -19.39
C SER A 40 25.19 -8.44 -19.20
N GLY A 41 25.66 -8.98 -18.07
CA GLY A 41 27.09 -9.12 -17.79
C GLY A 41 27.78 -10.03 -18.80
N GLN A 42 27.14 -11.13 -19.18
CA GLN A 42 27.67 -12.04 -20.20
C GLN A 42 27.74 -11.38 -21.61
N ILE A 43 26.72 -10.61 -21.99
CA ILE A 43 26.73 -9.85 -23.25
C ILE A 43 27.88 -8.85 -23.24
N ASN A 44 28.05 -8.10 -22.15
CA ASN A 44 29.14 -7.13 -22.01
C ASN A 44 30.51 -7.80 -22.07
N ALA A 45 30.70 -8.96 -21.44
CA ALA A 45 31.95 -9.72 -21.49
C ALA A 45 32.30 -10.18 -22.93
N VAL A 46 31.29 -10.61 -23.68
CA VAL A 46 31.46 -10.98 -25.09
C VAL A 46 31.81 -9.77 -25.94
N GLN A 47 31.12 -8.64 -25.77
CA GLN A 47 31.37 -7.39 -26.51
C GLN A 47 32.73 -6.78 -26.21
N ALA A 48 33.20 -6.91 -24.97
CA ALA A 48 34.50 -6.43 -24.54
C ALA A 48 35.67 -7.40 -24.87
N GLU A 49 35.36 -8.54 -25.52
CA GLU A 49 36.35 -9.60 -25.80
C GLU A 49 37.19 -9.99 -24.57
N SER A 50 36.58 -9.90 -23.35
CA SER A 50 37.28 -10.10 -22.08
C SER A 50 37.77 -11.53 -21.85
N GLY A 51 37.18 -12.52 -22.58
CA GLY A 51 37.46 -13.94 -22.39
C GLY A 51 36.96 -14.53 -21.08
N GLU A 52 36.17 -13.78 -20.30
CA GLU A 52 35.61 -14.25 -19.04
C GLU A 52 34.63 -15.41 -19.24
N PRO A 53 34.79 -16.53 -18.50
CA PRO A 53 33.85 -17.64 -18.58
C PRO A 53 32.44 -17.22 -18.17
N ALA A 54 31.41 -17.66 -18.87
CA ALA A 54 30.02 -17.36 -18.51
C ALA A 54 29.69 -17.73 -17.06
N LEU A 55 30.19 -18.88 -16.56
CA LEU A 55 30.00 -19.30 -15.18
C LEU A 55 30.56 -18.28 -14.17
N GLN A 56 31.63 -17.60 -14.48
CA GLN A 56 32.22 -16.56 -13.63
C GLN A 56 31.27 -15.38 -13.46
N VAL A 57 30.69 -14.90 -14.54
CA VAL A 57 29.68 -13.81 -14.51
C VAL A 57 28.45 -14.23 -13.69
N TRP A 58 27.94 -15.44 -13.93
CA TRP A 58 26.77 -15.96 -13.19
C TRP A 58 27.05 -16.14 -11.70
N LEU A 59 28.21 -16.66 -11.32
CA LEU A 59 28.59 -16.86 -9.92
C LEU A 59 28.76 -15.53 -9.18
N THR A 60 29.37 -14.54 -9.81
CA THR A 60 29.54 -13.20 -9.21
C THR A 60 28.20 -12.52 -8.95
N GLN A 61 27.26 -12.60 -9.87
CA GLN A 61 25.92 -12.08 -9.69
C GLN A 61 25.14 -12.89 -8.62
N PHE A 62 25.23 -14.21 -8.65
CA PHE A 62 24.56 -15.09 -7.69
C PHE A 62 24.98 -14.78 -6.23
N THR A 63 26.27 -14.72 -5.97
CA THR A 63 26.80 -14.47 -4.62
C THR A 63 26.34 -13.12 -4.07
N SER A 64 26.31 -12.06 -4.89
CA SER A 64 25.81 -10.76 -4.49
C SER A 64 24.31 -10.81 -4.17
N HIS A 65 23.48 -11.34 -5.07
CA HIS A 65 22.04 -11.40 -4.88
C HIS A 65 21.62 -12.30 -3.71
N LEU A 66 22.34 -13.39 -3.47
CA LEU A 66 22.11 -14.26 -2.32
C LEU A 66 22.34 -13.51 -0.99
N VAL A 67 23.43 -12.76 -0.88
CA VAL A 67 23.70 -11.98 0.33
C VAL A 67 22.65 -10.87 0.51
N VAL A 68 22.29 -10.15 -0.55
CA VAL A 68 21.21 -9.14 -0.50
C VAL A 68 19.91 -9.76 0.01
N LEU A 69 19.54 -10.94 -0.49
CA LEU A 69 18.32 -11.64 -0.06
C LEU A 69 18.37 -11.96 1.45
N LEU A 70 19.49 -12.42 1.95
CA LEU A 70 19.68 -12.72 3.38
C LEU A 70 19.64 -11.46 4.25
N VAL A 71 20.35 -10.40 3.85
CA VAL A 71 20.39 -9.14 4.61
C VAL A 71 19.04 -8.41 4.60
N THR A 72 18.22 -8.61 3.56
CA THR A 72 16.85 -8.10 3.49
C THR A 72 15.99 -8.52 4.70
N LEU A 73 16.28 -9.65 5.33
CA LEU A 73 15.57 -10.12 6.54
C LEU A 73 15.66 -9.11 7.71
N LEU A 74 16.64 -8.23 7.72
CA LEU A 74 16.83 -7.22 8.76
C LEU A 74 16.01 -5.93 8.53
N VAL A 75 15.51 -5.70 7.32
CA VAL A 75 14.79 -4.45 6.98
C VAL A 75 13.49 -4.25 7.79
N PRO A 76 12.61 -5.25 7.98
CA PRO A 76 11.43 -5.10 8.84
C PRO A 76 11.76 -4.81 10.30
N TRP A 77 12.83 -5.40 10.82
CA TRP A 77 13.32 -5.09 12.15
C TRP A 77 13.75 -3.62 12.26
N LEU A 78 14.48 -3.11 11.26
CA LEU A 78 14.90 -1.71 11.20
C LEU A 78 13.69 -0.75 11.19
N LEU A 79 12.67 -1.02 10.36
CA LEU A 79 11.43 -0.25 10.31
C LEU A 79 10.66 -0.27 11.63
N THR A 80 10.68 -1.37 12.36
CA THR A 80 10.06 -1.49 13.68
C THR A 80 10.85 -0.70 14.74
N ARG A 81 12.18 -0.73 14.67
CA ARG A 81 13.06 -0.07 15.66
C ARG A 81 13.14 1.45 15.46
N PHE A 82 13.04 1.90 14.22
CA PHE A 82 13.12 3.31 13.79
C PHE A 82 11.91 3.66 12.89
N PRO A 83 10.71 3.76 13.46
CA PRO A 83 9.51 4.07 12.67
C PRO A 83 9.62 5.46 12.03
N ILE A 84 9.22 5.57 10.76
CA ILE A 84 9.25 6.83 10.00
C ILE A 84 8.06 7.69 10.45
N ARG A 85 8.26 8.45 11.53
CA ARG A 85 7.28 9.40 12.08
C ARG A 85 7.83 10.81 12.01
N ARG A 86 6.95 11.77 11.77
CA ARG A 86 7.34 13.19 11.65
C ARG A 86 7.97 13.75 12.95
N GLU A 87 7.57 13.22 14.09
CA GLU A 87 8.03 13.66 15.41
C GLU A 87 9.45 13.15 15.73
N ASP A 88 9.81 11.97 15.22
CA ASP A 88 11.08 11.28 15.51
C ASP A 88 12.03 11.24 14.31
N TRP A 89 11.87 12.14 13.32
CA TRP A 89 12.61 12.07 12.06
C TRP A 89 14.14 12.06 12.23
N PRO A 90 14.78 12.80 13.18
CA PRO A 90 16.25 12.77 13.30
C PRO A 90 16.75 11.39 13.73
N ARG A 91 16.01 10.74 14.65
CA ARG A 91 16.33 9.38 15.13
C ARG A 91 16.11 8.35 14.01
N SER A 92 15.06 8.51 13.22
CA SER A 92 14.79 7.64 12.07
C SER A 92 15.88 7.77 11.02
N VAL A 93 16.27 9.00 10.65
CA VAL A 93 17.36 9.25 9.69
C VAL A 93 18.67 8.65 10.16
N ALA A 94 19.05 8.85 11.42
CA ALA A 94 20.26 8.26 12.00
C ALA A 94 20.19 6.72 11.99
N GLY A 95 19.03 6.14 12.37
CA GLY A 95 18.82 4.69 12.36
C GLY A 95 18.93 4.08 10.98
N PHE A 96 18.32 4.71 9.96
CA PHE A 96 18.41 4.27 8.57
C PHE A 96 19.81 4.48 7.97
N GLY A 97 20.51 5.55 8.35
CA GLY A 97 21.91 5.77 7.95
C GLY A 97 22.84 4.67 8.48
N LEU A 98 22.73 4.33 9.76
CA LEU A 98 23.47 3.22 10.37
C LEU A 98 23.03 1.87 9.76
N GLY A 99 21.73 1.68 9.53
CA GLY A 99 21.20 0.48 8.89
C GLY A 99 21.73 0.30 7.47
N PHE A 100 21.82 1.36 6.70
CA PHE A 100 22.43 1.35 5.36
C PHE A 100 23.93 1.01 5.42
N ALA A 101 24.67 1.64 6.32
CA ALA A 101 26.10 1.35 6.48
C ALA A 101 26.35 -0.12 6.87
N ALA A 102 25.54 -0.65 7.79
CA ALA A 102 25.58 -2.06 8.17
C ALA A 102 25.17 -2.99 7.02
N PHE A 103 24.12 -2.65 6.27
CA PHE A 103 23.67 -3.38 5.10
C PHE A 103 24.78 -3.50 4.06
N GLY A 104 25.40 -2.39 3.66
CA GLY A 104 26.48 -2.38 2.66
C GLY A 104 27.72 -3.13 3.15
N ALA A 105 28.12 -2.95 4.40
CA ALA A 105 29.25 -3.67 4.97
C ALA A 105 29.03 -5.19 4.98
N VAL A 106 27.87 -5.66 5.45
CA VAL A 106 27.52 -7.09 5.47
C VAL A 106 27.39 -7.64 4.05
N HIS A 107 26.81 -6.87 3.11
CA HIS A 107 26.69 -7.27 1.71
C HIS A 107 28.08 -7.46 1.08
N ILE A 108 28.96 -6.44 1.16
CA ILE A 108 30.30 -6.50 0.54
C ILE A 108 31.13 -7.63 1.16
N LEU A 109 31.20 -7.69 2.49
CA LEU A 109 32.00 -8.71 3.16
C LEU A 109 31.45 -10.13 2.93
N GLY A 110 30.12 -10.29 2.95
CA GLY A 110 29.44 -11.56 2.68
C GLY A 110 29.67 -12.03 1.23
N MET A 111 29.48 -11.14 0.26
CA MET A 111 29.74 -11.40 -1.15
C MET A 111 31.19 -11.81 -1.40
N VAL A 112 32.14 -11.03 -0.88
CA VAL A 112 33.57 -11.33 -1.00
C VAL A 112 33.92 -12.66 -0.31
N GLY A 113 33.38 -12.90 0.88
CA GLY A 113 33.59 -14.16 1.61
C GLY A 113 33.08 -15.37 0.83
N LEU A 114 31.86 -15.30 0.28
CA LEU A 114 31.31 -16.37 -0.57
C LEU A 114 32.14 -16.58 -1.83
N ARG A 115 32.58 -15.53 -2.48
CA ARG A 115 33.42 -15.63 -3.68
C ARG A 115 34.78 -16.26 -3.35
N LYS A 116 35.43 -15.85 -2.26
CA LYS A 116 36.68 -16.48 -1.82
C LYS A 116 36.55 -17.97 -1.51
N LEU A 117 35.38 -18.39 -1.00
CA LEU A 117 35.11 -19.80 -0.71
C LEU A 117 34.83 -20.60 -2.00
N LEU A 118 34.06 -20.04 -2.93
CA LEU A 118 33.59 -20.76 -4.12
C LEU A 118 34.59 -20.70 -5.28
N TRP A 119 35.39 -19.63 -5.39
CA TRP A 119 36.31 -19.41 -6.51
C TRP A 119 37.33 -20.52 -6.74
N PRO A 120 38.04 -21.02 -5.69
CA PRO A 120 38.99 -22.13 -5.86
C PRO A 120 38.31 -23.40 -6.39
N VAL A 121 37.04 -23.62 -6.03
CA VAL A 121 36.30 -24.84 -6.43
C VAL A 121 35.92 -24.82 -7.92
N PHE A 122 35.52 -23.64 -8.43
CA PHE A 122 34.98 -23.54 -9.80
C PHE A 122 36.00 -23.09 -10.83
N PHE A 123 37.00 -22.27 -10.41
CA PHE A 123 37.92 -21.63 -11.36
C PHE A 123 39.41 -21.90 -11.06
N GLY A 124 39.73 -22.47 -9.90
CA GLY A 124 41.09 -22.53 -9.40
C GLY A 124 41.64 -21.15 -9.01
N GLY A 125 42.69 -21.10 -8.24
CA GLY A 125 43.29 -19.82 -7.80
C GLY A 125 42.45 -19.11 -6.72
N GLN A 126 42.73 -17.81 -6.53
CA GLN A 126 42.10 -17.00 -5.48
C GLN A 126 41.30 -15.83 -6.05
N TYR A 127 40.14 -15.55 -5.43
CA TYR A 127 39.37 -14.37 -5.74
C TYR A 127 39.99 -13.10 -5.15
N ALA A 128 40.27 -12.11 -5.98
CA ALA A 128 40.82 -10.81 -5.56
C ALA A 128 39.74 -9.73 -5.73
N PHE A 129 39.31 -9.11 -4.64
CA PHE A 129 38.34 -8.01 -4.67
C PHE A 129 39.00 -6.63 -4.60
N GLY A 130 40.28 -6.55 -4.22
CA GLY A 130 40.91 -5.27 -3.99
C GLY A 130 40.32 -4.49 -2.82
N LEU A 131 40.21 -5.14 -1.66
CA LEU A 131 39.63 -4.54 -0.43
C LEU A 131 40.34 -3.25 0.01
N THR A 132 41.59 -3.02 -0.43
CA THR A 132 42.35 -1.83 -0.16
C THR A 132 42.06 -0.67 -1.11
N ASP A 133 41.33 -0.91 -2.20
CA ASP A 133 40.95 0.13 -3.17
C ASP A 133 39.64 0.81 -2.74
N PRO A 134 39.68 2.12 -2.36
CA PRO A 134 38.48 2.86 -1.98
C PRO A 134 37.41 2.94 -3.10
N LEU A 135 37.80 2.92 -4.37
CA LEU A 135 36.88 3.01 -5.50
C LEU A 135 35.94 1.81 -5.57
N ASN A 136 36.43 0.60 -5.21
CA ASN A 136 35.60 -0.59 -5.16
C ASN A 136 34.51 -0.47 -4.08
N TRP A 137 34.85 0.11 -2.91
CA TRP A 137 33.87 0.37 -1.86
C TRP A 137 32.84 1.40 -2.27
N ILE A 138 33.27 2.53 -2.87
CA ILE A 138 32.36 3.58 -3.34
C ILE A 138 31.39 3.00 -4.38
N TYR A 139 31.88 2.20 -5.32
CA TYR A 139 31.05 1.58 -6.36
C TYR A 139 29.98 0.64 -5.77
N GLU A 140 30.38 -0.24 -4.85
CA GLU A 140 29.43 -1.16 -4.21
C GLU A 140 28.43 -0.42 -3.29
N PHE A 141 28.90 0.54 -2.47
CA PHE A 141 28.00 1.34 -1.62
C PHE A 141 26.99 2.17 -2.42
N GLN A 142 27.37 2.68 -3.59
CA GLN A 142 26.44 3.38 -4.45
C GLN A 142 25.30 2.45 -4.92
N LYS A 143 25.61 1.24 -5.34
CA LYS A 143 24.61 0.21 -5.73
C LYS A 143 23.75 -0.18 -4.54
N ASP A 144 24.37 -0.39 -3.39
CA ASP A 144 23.71 -0.76 -2.16
C ASP A 144 22.73 0.32 -1.67
N LEU A 145 23.05 1.61 -1.89
CA LEU A 145 22.15 2.71 -1.56
C LEU A 145 20.80 2.60 -2.28
N TYR A 146 20.83 2.35 -3.59
CA TYR A 146 19.60 2.16 -4.36
C TYR A 146 18.85 0.89 -3.93
N THR A 147 19.58 -0.20 -3.73
CA THR A 147 19.00 -1.47 -3.28
C THR A 147 18.33 -1.31 -1.92
N PHE A 148 19.03 -0.74 -0.94
CA PHE A 148 18.51 -0.50 0.39
C PHE A 148 17.28 0.43 0.39
N ALA A 149 17.31 1.51 -0.41
CA ALA A 149 16.19 2.43 -0.54
C ALA A 149 14.95 1.74 -1.14
N VAL A 150 15.11 0.94 -2.18
CA VAL A 150 14.02 0.18 -2.80
C VAL A 150 13.44 -0.84 -1.82
N LEU A 151 14.28 -1.65 -1.18
CA LEU A 151 13.86 -2.66 -0.21
C LEU A 151 13.08 -2.03 0.95
N THR A 152 13.63 -0.95 1.53
CA THR A 152 12.99 -0.22 2.63
C THR A 152 11.63 0.36 2.18
N SER A 153 11.56 0.93 0.98
CA SER A 153 10.33 1.49 0.42
C SER A 153 9.25 0.42 0.21
N VAL A 154 9.60 -0.76 -0.26
CA VAL A 154 8.66 -1.87 -0.48
C VAL A 154 8.06 -2.33 0.85
N PHE A 155 8.87 -2.56 1.88
CA PHE A 155 8.37 -2.94 3.20
C PHE A 155 7.54 -1.84 3.86
N TRP A 156 8.01 -0.60 3.79
CA TRP A 156 7.27 0.55 4.34
C TRP A 156 5.90 0.71 3.67
N PHE A 157 5.85 0.64 2.34
CA PHE A 157 4.60 0.75 1.58
C PHE A 157 3.66 -0.44 1.86
N GLY A 158 4.20 -1.65 1.99
CA GLY A 158 3.44 -2.84 2.36
C GLY A 158 2.74 -2.67 3.71
N ARG A 159 3.48 -2.25 4.74
CA ARG A 159 2.93 -1.98 6.08
C ARG A 159 1.92 -0.83 6.06
N TYR A 160 2.26 0.27 5.37
CA TYR A 160 1.35 1.41 5.23
C TYR A 160 0.01 0.99 4.62
N SER A 161 0.03 0.20 3.55
CA SER A 161 -1.16 -0.30 2.89
C SER A 161 -1.99 -1.22 3.79
N ALA A 162 -1.33 -2.08 4.57
CA ALA A 162 -1.99 -2.99 5.50
C ALA A 162 -2.68 -2.22 6.64
N GLN A 163 -2.03 -1.21 7.20
CA GLN A 163 -2.60 -0.35 8.24
C GLN A 163 -3.82 0.43 7.72
N GLN A 164 -3.74 1.02 6.52
CA GLN A 164 -4.88 1.69 5.89
C GLN A 164 -6.08 0.75 5.69
N ALA A 165 -5.82 -0.49 5.30
CA ALA A 165 -6.88 -1.51 5.14
C ALA A 165 -7.51 -1.89 6.49
N LEU A 166 -6.72 -1.97 7.56
CA LEU A 166 -7.19 -2.28 8.91
C LEU A 166 -8.08 -1.15 9.47
N GLU A 167 -7.63 0.10 9.36
CA GLU A 167 -8.42 1.28 9.75
C GLU A 167 -9.75 1.38 8.99
N ALA A 168 -9.73 1.07 7.67
CA ALA A 168 -10.95 1.05 6.87
C ALA A 168 -11.92 -0.06 7.32
N LYS A 169 -11.41 -1.22 7.76
CA LYS A 169 -12.23 -2.29 8.34
C LYS A 169 -12.82 -1.89 9.70
N GLY A 170 -12.02 -1.27 10.58
CA GLY A 170 -12.48 -0.78 11.88
C GLY A 170 -13.63 0.21 11.74
N ARG A 171 -13.46 1.23 10.88
CA ARG A 171 -14.53 2.22 10.60
C ARG A 171 -15.83 1.59 10.10
N ARG A 172 -15.74 0.49 9.33
CA ARG A 172 -16.94 -0.24 8.86
C ARG A 172 -17.61 -1.03 9.97
N ALA A 173 -16.81 -1.67 10.83
CA ALA A 173 -17.36 -2.42 11.97
C ALA A 173 -18.09 -1.49 12.94
N GLU A 174 -17.50 -0.33 13.27
CA GLU A 174 -18.14 0.70 14.11
C GLU A 174 -19.45 1.22 13.49
N ALA A 175 -19.47 1.47 12.18
CA ALA A 175 -20.67 1.89 11.47
C ALA A 175 -21.77 0.81 11.49
N SER A 176 -21.39 -0.47 11.41
CA SER A 176 -22.33 -1.60 11.45
C SER A 176 -22.97 -1.78 12.82
N GLU A 177 -22.19 -1.60 13.90
CA GLU A 177 -22.69 -1.81 15.27
C GLU A 177 -23.56 -0.64 15.76
N SER A 178 -23.20 0.59 15.39
CA SER A 178 -23.85 1.79 15.96
C SER A 178 -24.85 2.45 15.04
N GLY A 179 -24.90 2.09 13.74
CA GLY A 179 -25.63 2.84 12.71
C GLY A 179 -25.10 4.28 12.55
N ARG A 180 -23.94 4.59 13.17
CA ARG A 180 -23.39 5.93 13.29
C ARG A 180 -22.05 6.02 12.55
N LEU A 181 -21.94 6.96 11.66
CA LEU A 181 -20.73 7.19 10.87
C LEU A 181 -19.81 8.19 11.58
N THR A 182 -18.51 7.89 11.61
CA THR A 182 -17.47 8.83 12.01
C THR A 182 -16.83 9.42 10.76
N LEU A 183 -17.09 10.70 10.51
CA LEU A 183 -16.63 11.43 9.32
C LEU A 183 -15.63 12.52 9.75
N THR A 184 -14.50 12.64 9.02
CA THR A 184 -13.47 13.64 9.35
C THR A 184 -13.30 14.62 8.19
N SER A 185 -13.33 15.92 8.48
CA SER A 185 -13.03 16.97 7.51
C SER A 185 -12.39 18.19 8.18
N GLY A 186 -11.28 18.69 7.60
CA GLY A 186 -10.59 19.86 8.12
C GLY A 186 -10.12 19.74 9.57
N GLY A 187 -9.74 18.55 10.03
CA GLY A 187 -9.34 18.28 11.42
C GLY A 187 -10.50 18.16 12.41
N ARG A 188 -11.76 18.27 11.94
CA ARG A 188 -12.96 18.09 12.76
C ARG A 188 -13.54 16.70 12.55
N ILE A 189 -14.01 16.09 13.63
CA ILE A 189 -14.69 14.81 13.63
C ILE A 189 -16.20 15.05 13.76
N TYR A 190 -16.96 14.44 12.85
CA TYR A 190 -18.41 14.49 12.84
C TYR A 190 -18.96 13.08 13.07
N TRP A 191 -19.83 12.93 14.07
CA TRP A 191 -20.61 11.74 14.27
C TRP A 191 -22.01 11.96 13.69
N VAL A 192 -22.35 11.19 12.66
CA VAL A 192 -23.58 11.32 11.91
C VAL A 192 -24.28 9.98 11.90
N ASN A 193 -25.58 9.95 12.27
CA ASN A 193 -26.38 8.74 12.13
C ASN A 193 -26.64 8.49 10.64
N ALA A 194 -26.47 7.26 10.17
CA ALA A 194 -26.69 6.92 8.76
C ALA A 194 -28.11 7.32 8.30
N ASP A 195 -29.12 7.07 9.12
CA ASP A 195 -30.51 7.41 8.83
C ASP A 195 -30.80 8.92 8.76
N ASP A 196 -29.90 9.76 9.26
CA ASP A 196 -30.01 11.22 9.16
C ASP A 196 -29.46 11.77 7.84
N ILE A 197 -28.74 10.95 7.08
CA ILE A 197 -28.19 11.34 5.77
C ILE A 197 -29.27 11.15 4.72
N GLY A 198 -29.86 12.25 4.24
CA GLY A 198 -30.90 12.20 3.22
C GLY A 198 -30.36 12.10 1.80
N LEU A 199 -29.27 12.80 1.54
CA LEU A 199 -28.69 12.93 0.20
C LEU A 199 -27.17 13.09 0.32
N ALA A 200 -26.43 12.46 -0.60
CA ALA A 200 -25.00 12.68 -0.74
C ALA A 200 -24.61 12.85 -2.21
N LYS A 201 -23.82 13.87 -2.51
CA LYS A 201 -23.36 14.23 -3.85
C LYS A 201 -21.84 14.30 -3.91
N ALA A 202 -21.24 13.76 -4.96
CA ALA A 202 -19.84 13.95 -5.23
C ALA A 202 -19.55 15.38 -5.67
N ALA A 203 -18.56 16.03 -5.03
CA ALA A 203 -18.10 17.39 -5.32
C ALA A 203 -16.57 17.40 -5.42
N ALA A 204 -16.04 17.15 -6.61
CA ALA A 204 -14.60 16.96 -6.86
C ALA A 204 -13.96 15.91 -5.93
N ASN A 205 -13.05 16.30 -5.05
CA ASN A 205 -12.39 15.43 -4.07
C ASN A 205 -13.14 15.33 -2.72
N TYR A 206 -14.38 15.85 -2.68
CA TYR A 206 -15.21 15.86 -1.50
C TYR A 206 -16.55 15.20 -1.81
N VAL A 207 -17.26 14.83 -0.75
CA VAL A 207 -18.68 14.46 -0.80
C VAL A 207 -19.44 15.49 0.03
N GLU A 208 -20.45 16.10 -0.60
CA GLU A 208 -21.43 16.93 0.07
C GLU A 208 -22.52 16.03 0.62
N ILE A 209 -22.70 16.03 1.95
CA ILE A 209 -23.62 15.18 2.68
C ILE A 209 -24.70 16.07 3.29
N GLU A 210 -25.91 15.95 2.81
CA GLU A 210 -27.09 16.63 3.34
C GLU A 210 -27.69 15.77 4.46
N THR A 211 -27.62 16.28 5.70
CA THR A 211 -28.28 15.67 6.86
C THR A 211 -29.54 16.46 7.21
N ARG A 212 -30.35 15.97 8.14
CA ARG A 212 -31.56 16.69 8.61
C ARG A 212 -31.29 18.10 9.07
N ASN A 213 -30.11 18.37 9.66
CA ASN A 213 -29.83 19.62 10.35
C ASN A 213 -28.77 20.48 9.65
N LYS A 214 -27.95 19.91 8.79
CA LYS A 214 -26.82 20.62 8.15
C LYS A 214 -26.27 19.88 6.94
N THR A 215 -25.56 20.62 6.11
CA THR A 215 -24.75 20.07 5.02
C THR A 215 -23.29 19.99 5.46
N LEU A 216 -22.66 18.84 5.22
CA LEU A 216 -21.26 18.58 5.52
C LEU A 216 -20.49 18.38 4.21
N LEU A 217 -19.28 18.95 4.15
CA LEU A 217 -18.36 18.71 3.04
C LEU A 217 -17.18 17.86 3.56
N ILE A 218 -17.15 16.60 3.17
CA ILE A 218 -16.20 15.60 3.69
C ILE A 218 -15.24 15.18 2.59
N ARG A 219 -13.94 15.18 2.88
CA ARG A 219 -12.92 14.72 1.94
C ARG A 219 -12.89 13.19 1.91
N MET A 220 -13.64 12.61 1.02
CA MET A 220 -13.74 11.18 0.77
C MET A 220 -14.35 10.93 -0.60
N THR A 221 -14.33 9.69 -1.06
CA THR A 221 -15.03 9.30 -2.29
C THR A 221 -16.49 8.90 -1.98
N LEU A 222 -17.39 9.15 -2.93
CA LEU A 222 -18.79 8.70 -2.79
C LEU A 222 -18.88 7.17 -2.65
N ARG A 223 -17.94 6.43 -3.23
CA ARG A 223 -17.84 4.97 -3.11
C ARG A 223 -17.47 4.52 -1.68
N GLU A 224 -16.64 5.28 -1.00
CA GLU A 224 -16.29 5.02 0.39
C GLU A 224 -17.47 5.28 1.32
N LEU A 225 -18.18 6.42 1.12
CA LEU A 225 -19.40 6.72 1.85
C LEU A 225 -20.46 5.63 1.64
N ASP A 226 -20.69 5.20 0.39
CA ASP A 226 -21.63 4.13 0.02
C ASP A 226 -21.36 2.85 0.83
N ARG A 227 -20.09 2.44 0.93
CA ARG A 227 -19.71 1.26 1.72
C ARG A 227 -19.98 1.41 3.22
N LEU A 228 -19.79 2.61 3.77
CA LEU A 228 -20.10 2.88 5.18
C LEU A 228 -21.60 2.86 5.43
N LEU A 229 -22.39 3.40 4.52
CA LEU A 229 -23.85 3.41 4.61
C LEU A 229 -24.46 2.01 4.48
N VAL A 230 -23.92 1.19 3.58
CA VAL A 230 -24.32 -0.24 3.45
C VAL A 230 -24.01 -0.98 4.75
N ALA A 231 -22.84 -0.76 5.37
CA ALA A 231 -22.48 -1.36 6.65
C ALA A 231 -23.41 -0.90 7.79
N ALA A 232 -23.89 0.36 7.75
CA ALA A 232 -24.72 0.94 8.80
C ALA A 232 -26.24 0.62 8.66
N GLY A 233 -26.68 -0.13 7.63
CA GLY A 233 -28.08 -0.53 7.52
C GLY A 233 -28.67 -0.58 6.10
N ASP A 234 -27.86 -0.29 5.06
CA ASP A 234 -28.23 -0.38 3.64
C ASP A 234 -29.51 0.38 3.24
N ASN A 235 -29.80 1.50 3.91
CA ASN A 235 -30.99 2.33 3.66
C ASN A 235 -30.78 3.34 2.52
N HIS A 236 -29.62 3.37 1.88
CA HIS A 236 -29.27 4.30 0.82
C HIS A 236 -29.15 3.61 -0.52
N ILE A 237 -29.45 4.35 -1.58
CA ILE A 237 -29.34 3.84 -2.93
C ILE A 237 -28.69 4.86 -3.88
N ARG A 238 -27.90 4.34 -4.78
CA ARG A 238 -27.24 5.14 -5.80
C ARG A 238 -28.18 5.38 -6.97
N ILE A 239 -28.47 6.63 -7.27
CA ILE A 239 -29.35 7.03 -8.39
C ILE A 239 -28.57 7.55 -9.60
N ARG A 240 -27.30 7.95 -9.39
CA ARG A 240 -26.33 8.37 -10.42
C ARG A 240 -24.90 8.02 -9.97
N ARG A 241 -23.94 8.07 -10.89
CA ARG A 241 -22.52 7.88 -10.56
C ARG A 241 -22.05 8.80 -9.42
N ALA A 242 -22.63 9.99 -9.31
CA ALA A 242 -22.23 11.03 -8.37
C ALA A 242 -23.28 11.33 -7.29
N CYS A 243 -24.29 10.46 -7.09
CA CYS A 243 -25.40 10.77 -6.18
C CYS A 243 -25.97 9.53 -5.48
N LEU A 244 -26.07 9.58 -4.14
CA LEU A 244 -26.71 8.62 -3.23
C LEU A 244 -27.90 9.29 -2.54
N VAL A 245 -28.99 8.58 -2.35
CA VAL A 245 -30.21 9.06 -1.69
C VAL A 245 -30.69 8.03 -0.68
N HIS A 246 -31.18 8.49 0.46
CA HIS A 246 -31.85 7.63 1.44
C HIS A 246 -33.21 7.17 0.89
N LYS A 247 -33.49 5.86 0.91
CA LYS A 247 -34.73 5.28 0.33
C LYS A 247 -36.02 5.93 0.88
N ARG A 248 -36.07 6.19 2.19
CA ARG A 248 -37.24 6.85 2.83
C ARG A 248 -37.44 8.31 2.46
N GLN A 249 -36.45 8.96 1.85
CA GLN A 249 -36.61 10.34 1.36
C GLN A 249 -37.28 10.42 -0.01
N ILE A 250 -37.41 9.29 -0.71
CA ILE A 250 -38.06 9.25 -2.03
C ILE A 250 -39.56 9.18 -1.84
N SER A 251 -40.27 10.24 -2.27
CA SER A 251 -41.74 10.33 -2.21
C SER A 251 -42.40 9.88 -3.51
N GLU A 252 -41.76 10.11 -4.67
CA GLU A 252 -42.33 9.78 -5.98
C GLU A 252 -41.19 9.32 -6.92
N LEU A 253 -41.51 8.38 -7.80
CA LEU A 253 -40.65 7.94 -8.91
C LEU A 253 -41.43 8.12 -10.22
N ASN A 254 -40.91 9.00 -11.08
CA ASN A 254 -41.54 9.29 -12.37
C ASN A 254 -40.67 8.75 -13.52
N PRO A 255 -41.07 7.69 -14.22
CA PRO A 255 -40.36 7.19 -15.39
C PRO A 255 -40.33 8.22 -16.52
N ASN A 256 -39.18 8.41 -17.15
CA ASN A 256 -39.04 9.19 -18.37
C ASN A 256 -39.09 8.25 -19.59
N GLY A 257 -39.58 8.75 -20.70
CA GLY A 257 -39.79 7.96 -21.94
C GLY A 257 -38.47 7.45 -22.55
N ASP A 258 -37.30 7.97 -22.12
CA ASP A 258 -35.97 7.63 -22.62
C ASP A 258 -35.26 6.50 -21.83
N GLY A 259 -35.98 5.85 -20.91
CA GLY A 259 -35.44 4.79 -20.04
C GLY A 259 -34.79 5.30 -18.76
N SER A 260 -34.63 6.60 -18.56
CA SER A 260 -34.28 7.22 -17.29
C SER A 260 -35.49 7.41 -16.38
N ALA A 261 -35.30 7.97 -15.19
CA ALA A 261 -36.39 8.35 -14.31
C ALA A 261 -36.04 9.63 -13.55
N SER A 262 -37.03 10.26 -12.93
CA SER A 262 -36.85 11.29 -11.94
C SER A 262 -37.43 10.85 -10.60
N VAL A 263 -36.77 11.17 -9.51
CA VAL A 263 -37.28 10.96 -8.15
C VAL A 263 -37.54 12.31 -7.50
N LYS A 264 -38.66 12.41 -6.81
CA LYS A 264 -38.96 13.55 -5.94
C LYS A 264 -38.71 13.16 -4.51
N LEU A 265 -37.93 13.95 -3.81
CA LEU A 265 -37.66 13.76 -2.40
C LEU A 265 -38.73 14.40 -1.53
N SER A 266 -38.85 13.96 -0.29
CA SER A 266 -39.74 14.54 0.73
C SER A 266 -39.49 16.04 0.96
N SER A 267 -38.27 16.52 0.66
CA SER A 267 -37.91 17.93 0.66
C SER A 267 -38.50 18.74 -0.52
N GLY A 268 -39.15 18.07 -1.49
CA GLY A 268 -39.60 18.66 -2.74
C GLY A 268 -38.56 18.71 -3.85
N GLN A 269 -37.32 18.38 -3.57
CA GLN A 269 -36.24 18.36 -4.58
C GLN A 269 -36.43 17.23 -5.58
N ILE A 270 -36.25 17.54 -6.88
CA ILE A 270 -36.35 16.55 -7.96
C ILE A 270 -34.92 16.21 -8.43
N LEU A 271 -34.60 14.92 -8.46
CA LEU A 271 -33.30 14.40 -8.88
C LEU A 271 -33.48 13.45 -10.07
N GLN A 272 -32.56 13.51 -11.00
CA GLN A 272 -32.55 12.60 -12.15
C GLN A 272 -31.91 11.27 -11.82
N VAL A 273 -32.51 10.17 -12.20
CA VAL A 273 -31.99 8.80 -12.08
C VAL A 273 -31.50 8.34 -13.44
N SER A 274 -30.26 7.92 -13.54
CA SER A 274 -29.74 7.44 -14.82
C SER A 274 -30.28 6.04 -15.16
N ARG A 275 -30.32 5.72 -16.46
CA ARG A 275 -30.81 4.42 -16.99
C ARG A 275 -30.19 3.22 -16.29
N THR A 276 -28.86 3.28 -16.01
CA THR A 276 -28.09 2.21 -15.36
C THR A 276 -28.55 1.93 -13.93
N TYR A 277 -28.95 2.96 -13.18
CA TYR A 277 -29.30 2.82 -11.76
C TYR A 277 -30.83 2.63 -11.52
N ARG A 278 -31.67 2.91 -12.52
CA ARG A 278 -33.12 2.79 -12.41
C ARG A 278 -33.61 1.38 -12.02
N PRO A 279 -33.12 0.27 -12.63
CA PRO A 279 -33.60 -1.07 -12.26
C PRO A 279 -33.31 -1.42 -10.80
N ALA A 280 -32.10 -1.08 -10.32
CA ALA A 280 -31.72 -1.31 -8.93
C ALA A 280 -32.55 -0.46 -7.95
N LEU A 281 -32.89 0.78 -8.34
CA LEU A 281 -33.74 1.66 -7.54
C LEU A 281 -35.16 1.09 -7.39
N ILE A 282 -35.77 0.65 -8.47
CA ILE A 282 -37.14 0.06 -8.44
C ILE A 282 -37.11 -1.17 -7.54
N ALA A 283 -36.21 -2.10 -7.76
CA ALA A 283 -36.06 -3.31 -6.93
C ALA A 283 -35.84 -3.03 -5.46
N ALA A 284 -35.19 -1.90 -5.10
CA ALA A 284 -34.93 -1.52 -3.72
C ALA A 284 -36.09 -0.78 -3.04
N LEU A 285 -37.02 -0.21 -3.81
CA LEU A 285 -38.23 0.46 -3.29
C LEU A 285 -39.44 -0.50 -3.16
N GLU A 286 -39.42 -1.64 -3.88
CA GLU A 286 -40.43 -2.69 -3.81
C GLU A 286 -40.25 -3.70 -2.67
N ARG A 287 -39.10 -3.64 -1.98
CA ARG A 287 -38.78 -4.45 -0.78
C ARG A 287 -39.14 -3.72 0.50
#